data_15fc43e61ce161ca94df9482d4931349
#
_entry.id   15fc43e61ce161ca94df9482d4931349
#
_cell.length_a   1.000
_cell.length_b   1.000
_cell.length_c   1.000
_cell.angle_alpha   90.00
_cell.angle_beta   90.00
_cell.angle_gamma   90.00
#
_symmetry.space_group_name_H-M   'P 1'
#
loop_
_entity.id
_entity.type
_entity.pdbx_description
1 polymer ?
#
loop_
_entity_poly.entity_id
_entity_poly.type
_entity_poly.pdbx_seq_one_letter_code
_entity_poly.pdbx_strand_id
1 'polypeptide(L)'
;KIPGPDGKLVAGTRGISLFIVPKKLVDTDGKLTGVRNDVALAGLNHKLGWRGTTNTLLNFGEGKYPVQGRAGAVGYLVGQPGKGLACMFHMMNEARIGIGMAATMLGLAGYYASLDYAKNRPQGRKPGPAGKDAAQPQVRIIEHADVRRMLLAQKSYCEGALALNLYCA
;
A
#
# COMPACT_ATOMS: atom_id res chain seq x y z
N LYS A 1 4.34 18.55 -16.14
CA LYS A 1 4.48 20.00 -15.96
C LYS A 1 3.90 20.73 -17.19
N ILE A 2 3.30 21.89 -16.96
CA ILE A 2 2.72 22.73 -18.01
C ILE A 2 3.70 23.87 -18.28
N PRO A 3 4.09 24.13 -19.54
CA PRO A 3 4.89 25.30 -19.89
C PRO A 3 4.16 26.60 -19.56
N GLY A 4 4.91 27.59 -19.07
CA GLY A 4 4.41 28.94 -18.88
C GLY A 4 4.22 29.69 -20.24
N PRO A 5 3.74 30.96 -20.18
CA PRO A 5 3.58 31.75 -21.39
C PRO A 5 4.89 31.97 -22.18
N ASP A 6 6.03 31.87 -21.50
CA ASP A 6 7.37 31.95 -22.07
C ASP A 6 7.88 30.59 -22.60
N GLY A 7 7.04 29.56 -22.62
CA GLY A 7 7.38 28.19 -23.01
C GLY A 7 8.25 27.41 -22.03
N LYS A 8 8.65 28.00 -20.91
CA LYS A 8 9.52 27.35 -19.92
C LYS A 8 8.75 26.56 -18.87
N LEU A 9 9.33 25.45 -18.44
CA LEU A 9 8.79 24.61 -17.37
C LEU A 9 9.22 25.16 -16.00
N VAL A 10 8.27 25.29 -15.09
CA VAL A 10 8.57 25.66 -13.69
C VAL A 10 9.42 24.56 -13.05
N ALA A 11 10.56 24.93 -12.47
CA ALA A 11 11.47 24.00 -11.82
C ALA A 11 10.89 23.42 -10.50
N GLY A 12 11.42 22.27 -10.09
CA GLY A 12 11.06 21.62 -8.84
C GLY A 12 9.60 21.18 -8.73
N THR A 13 9.12 21.01 -7.50
CA THR A 13 7.77 20.49 -7.20
C THR A 13 6.66 21.49 -7.50
N ARG A 14 6.96 22.78 -7.52
CA ARG A 14 5.99 23.84 -7.86
C ARG A 14 5.46 23.77 -9.29
N GLY A 15 6.17 23.08 -10.19
CA GLY A 15 5.71 22.89 -11.58
C GLY A 15 4.87 21.61 -11.79
N ILE A 16 4.62 20.82 -10.74
CA ILE A 16 3.87 19.57 -10.87
C ILE A 16 2.37 19.88 -10.96
N SER A 17 1.74 19.44 -12.06
CA SER A 17 0.29 19.50 -12.28
C SER A 17 -0.26 18.07 -12.32
N LEU A 18 -1.50 17.89 -11.87
CA LEU A 18 -2.19 16.60 -11.86
C LEU A 18 -3.18 16.55 -13.03
N PHE A 19 -3.23 15.39 -13.72
CA PHE A 19 -4.14 15.15 -14.83
C PHE A 19 -4.87 13.81 -14.64
N ILE A 20 -6.13 13.79 -15.02
CA ILE A 20 -6.85 12.55 -15.29
C ILE A 20 -6.64 12.20 -16.76
N VAL A 21 -6.07 11.03 -17.02
CA VAL A 21 -5.80 10.54 -18.37
C VAL A 21 -6.61 9.25 -18.59
N PRO A 22 -7.79 9.32 -19.19
CA PRO A 22 -8.62 8.15 -19.40
C PRO A 22 -8.05 7.25 -20.49
N LYS A 23 -8.21 5.93 -20.34
CA LYS A 23 -7.84 4.94 -21.38
C LYS A 23 -8.69 5.05 -22.63
N LYS A 24 -9.97 5.41 -22.48
CA LYS A 24 -10.89 5.76 -23.57
C LYS A 24 -11.41 7.16 -23.32
N LEU A 25 -11.54 7.94 -24.38
CA LEU A 25 -12.03 9.30 -24.27
C LEU A 25 -13.49 9.32 -23.83
N VAL A 26 -13.86 10.38 -23.12
CA VAL A 26 -15.21 10.64 -22.66
C VAL A 26 -15.75 11.89 -23.39
N ASP A 27 -17.06 11.95 -23.60
CA ASP A 27 -17.74 13.14 -24.12
C ASP A 27 -18.07 14.14 -23.00
N THR A 28 -18.77 15.21 -23.34
CA THR A 28 -19.19 16.27 -22.41
C THR A 28 -20.11 15.76 -21.31
N ASP A 29 -20.85 14.68 -21.55
CA ASP A 29 -21.76 14.05 -20.58
C ASP A 29 -21.07 13.00 -19.72
N GLY A 30 -19.74 12.80 -19.88
CA GLY A 30 -18.98 11.79 -19.17
C GLY A 30 -19.14 10.37 -19.70
N LYS A 31 -19.78 10.18 -20.87
CA LYS A 31 -19.96 8.87 -21.49
C LYS A 31 -18.74 8.48 -22.31
N LEU A 32 -18.44 7.19 -22.37
CA LEU A 32 -17.35 6.67 -23.19
C LEU A 32 -17.67 6.83 -24.68
N THR A 33 -16.79 7.52 -25.41
CA THR A 33 -16.91 7.72 -26.87
C THR A 33 -16.53 6.48 -27.68
N GLY A 34 -15.91 5.48 -27.05
CA GLY A 34 -15.29 4.34 -27.74
C GLY A 34 -13.89 4.64 -28.31
N VAL A 35 -13.51 5.90 -28.47
CA VAL A 35 -12.19 6.29 -28.98
C VAL A 35 -11.11 5.96 -27.98
N ARG A 36 -10.08 5.23 -28.41
CA ARG A 36 -8.91 4.89 -27.60
C ARG A 36 -8.01 6.10 -27.43
N ASN A 37 -7.64 6.42 -26.19
CA ASN A 37 -6.61 7.40 -25.91
C ASN A 37 -5.21 6.80 -26.08
N ASP A 38 -4.22 7.62 -26.33
CA ASP A 38 -2.83 7.19 -26.56
C ASP A 38 -2.14 6.84 -25.23
N VAL A 39 -2.66 5.78 -24.59
CA VAL A 39 -2.13 5.17 -23.37
C VAL A 39 -1.87 3.70 -23.63
N ALA A 40 -0.63 3.28 -23.52
CA ALA A 40 -0.18 1.93 -23.80
C ALA A 40 0.35 1.24 -22.56
N LEU A 41 -0.03 -0.03 -22.36
CA LEU A 41 0.62 -0.90 -21.40
C LEU A 41 1.98 -1.32 -21.96
N ALA A 42 3.06 -0.92 -21.30
CA ALA A 42 4.44 -1.27 -21.68
C ALA A 42 4.94 -2.51 -20.92
N GLY A 43 4.42 -2.78 -19.73
CA GLY A 43 4.82 -3.96 -18.97
C GLY A 43 4.08 -4.08 -17.64
N LEU A 44 4.31 -5.23 -17.00
CA LEU A 44 3.84 -5.52 -15.65
C LEU A 44 5.05 -5.66 -14.72
N ASN A 45 5.00 -4.99 -13.58
CA ASN A 45 6.03 -5.13 -12.57
C ASN A 45 5.74 -6.35 -11.67
N HIS A 46 6.76 -7.16 -11.43
CA HIS A 46 6.67 -8.26 -10.48
C HIS A 46 6.52 -7.71 -9.05
N LYS A 47 5.65 -8.33 -8.25
CA LYS A 47 5.40 -7.95 -6.86
C LYS A 47 5.63 -9.13 -5.93
N LEU A 48 6.16 -8.86 -4.74
CA LEU A 48 6.35 -9.86 -3.69
C LEU A 48 5.01 -10.37 -3.17
N GLY A 49 4.04 -9.47 -2.96
CA GLY A 49 2.69 -9.76 -2.52
C GLY A 49 1.64 -8.94 -3.28
N TRP A 50 0.37 -9.12 -2.95
CA TRP A 50 -0.76 -8.42 -3.56
C TRP A 50 -0.78 -8.55 -5.09
N ARG A 51 -0.48 -9.75 -5.58
CA ARG A 51 -0.28 -10.03 -7.01
C ARG A 51 -1.58 -9.92 -7.81
N GLY A 52 -2.73 -10.07 -7.17
CA GLY A 52 -4.03 -9.86 -7.79
C GLY A 52 -4.32 -8.40 -8.16
N THR A 53 -3.66 -7.45 -7.47
CA THR A 53 -3.65 -6.03 -7.84
C THR A 53 -2.42 -5.76 -8.69
N THR A 54 -2.60 -5.61 -10.00
CA THR A 54 -1.48 -5.43 -10.94
C THR A 54 -0.76 -4.11 -10.74
N ASN A 55 0.56 -4.12 -10.90
CA ASN A 55 1.39 -2.92 -11.00
C ASN A 55 1.88 -2.80 -12.45
N THR A 56 1.49 -1.71 -13.13
CA THR A 56 1.67 -1.54 -14.57
C THR A 56 2.65 -0.44 -14.90
N LEU A 57 3.49 -0.65 -15.91
CA LEU A 57 4.23 0.39 -16.58
C LEU A 57 3.36 0.90 -17.74
N LEU A 58 3.00 2.18 -17.71
CA LEU A 58 2.18 2.82 -18.74
C LEU A 58 3.00 3.87 -19.49
N ASN A 59 2.90 3.85 -20.82
CA ASN A 59 3.42 4.88 -21.69
C ASN A 59 2.28 5.75 -22.21
N PHE A 60 2.51 7.06 -22.22
CA PHE A 60 1.54 8.06 -22.61
C PHE A 60 2.03 8.84 -23.82
N GLY A 61 1.20 8.95 -24.87
CA GLY A 61 1.45 9.86 -25.97
C GLY A 61 2.53 9.44 -26.97
N GLU A 62 2.90 8.16 -27.02
CA GLU A 62 3.95 7.66 -27.93
C GLU A 62 3.44 7.31 -29.34
N GLY A 63 2.18 7.55 -29.62
CA GLY A 63 1.58 7.30 -30.92
C GLY A 63 1.13 5.86 -31.17
N LYS A 64 1.10 5.00 -30.16
CA LYS A 64 0.58 3.63 -30.31
C LYS A 64 -0.92 3.62 -30.61
N TYR A 65 -1.64 4.59 -30.08
CA TYR A 65 -3.06 4.80 -30.32
C TYR A 65 -3.33 6.28 -30.64
N PRO A 66 -2.99 6.76 -31.86
CA PRO A 66 -3.09 8.17 -32.22
C PRO A 66 -4.50 8.71 -31.99
N VAL A 67 -4.61 9.87 -31.35
CA VAL A 67 -5.87 10.58 -31.17
C VAL A 67 -5.99 11.62 -32.29
N GLN A 68 -7.05 11.56 -33.08
CA GLN A 68 -7.24 12.41 -34.27
C GLN A 68 -6.04 12.38 -35.21
N GLY A 69 -5.42 11.21 -35.39
CA GLY A 69 -4.27 11.02 -36.29
C GLY A 69 -2.93 11.56 -35.77
N ARG A 70 -2.86 12.00 -34.51
CA ARG A 70 -1.63 12.53 -33.90
C ARG A 70 -1.22 11.72 -32.66
N ALA A 71 0.09 11.55 -32.48
CA ALA A 71 0.65 11.06 -31.25
C ALA A 71 0.39 12.08 -30.13
N GLY A 72 0.07 11.58 -28.94
CA GLY A 72 -0.23 12.40 -27.77
C GLY A 72 -1.44 11.88 -26.99
N ALA A 73 -1.33 11.78 -25.67
CA ALA A 73 -2.44 11.40 -24.81
C ALA A 73 -3.23 12.63 -24.38
N VAL A 74 -4.56 12.54 -24.46
CA VAL A 74 -5.46 13.57 -23.92
C VAL A 74 -5.58 13.38 -22.42
N GLY A 75 -5.30 14.44 -21.66
CA GLY A 75 -5.45 14.50 -20.22
C GLY A 75 -6.22 15.73 -19.77
N TYR A 76 -7.00 15.60 -18.72
CA TYR A 76 -7.80 16.68 -18.14
C TYR A 76 -7.12 17.17 -16.87
N LEU A 77 -6.82 18.47 -16.80
CA LEU A 77 -6.17 19.09 -15.65
C LEU A 77 -7.08 19.02 -14.42
N VAL A 78 -6.51 18.57 -13.31
CA VAL A 78 -7.18 18.59 -11.99
C VAL A 78 -6.70 19.80 -11.20
N GLY A 79 -7.64 20.67 -10.82
CA GLY A 79 -7.33 21.91 -10.13
C GLY A 79 -6.58 22.91 -11.02
N GLN A 80 -5.53 23.53 -10.48
CA GLN A 80 -4.76 24.57 -11.15
C GLN A 80 -3.36 24.09 -11.56
N PRO A 81 -2.74 24.67 -12.61
CA PRO A 81 -1.36 24.43 -12.95
C PRO A 81 -0.42 24.61 -11.75
N GLY A 82 0.51 23.66 -11.57
CA GLY A 82 1.47 23.72 -10.46
C GLY A 82 0.94 23.35 -9.07
N LYS A 83 -0.35 23.00 -8.92
CA LYS A 83 -0.97 22.59 -7.67
C LYS A 83 -1.20 21.05 -7.57
N GLY A 84 -0.70 20.31 -8.53
CA GLY A 84 -0.97 18.87 -8.64
C GLY A 84 -0.47 18.06 -7.43
N LEU A 85 0.61 18.46 -6.80
CA LEU A 85 1.14 17.77 -5.63
C LEU A 85 0.18 17.85 -4.43
N ALA A 86 -0.44 19.00 -4.20
CA ALA A 86 -1.43 19.19 -3.12
C ALA A 86 -2.67 18.29 -3.37
N CYS A 87 -3.17 18.27 -4.61
CA CYS A 87 -4.29 17.39 -5.00
C CYS A 87 -3.94 15.90 -4.81
N MET A 88 -2.72 15.50 -5.17
CA MET A 88 -2.24 14.13 -5.01
C MET A 88 -2.16 13.74 -3.52
N PHE A 89 -1.65 14.60 -2.64
CA PHE A 89 -1.56 14.30 -1.22
C PHE A 89 -2.91 14.17 -0.54
N HIS A 90 -3.91 14.90 -1.00
CA HIS A 90 -5.28 14.73 -0.50
C HIS A 90 -5.77 13.28 -0.70
N MET A 91 -5.57 12.73 -1.89
CA MET A 91 -5.89 11.33 -2.18
C MET A 91 -4.98 10.34 -1.41
N MET A 92 -3.67 10.64 -1.31
CA MET A 92 -2.70 9.74 -0.70
C MET A 92 -2.83 9.61 0.82
N ASN A 93 -3.43 10.57 1.51
CA ASN A 93 -3.59 10.50 2.97
C ASN A 93 -4.45 9.30 3.38
N GLU A 94 -5.56 9.06 2.70
CA GLU A 94 -6.40 7.88 2.89
C GLU A 94 -5.62 6.58 2.59
N ALA A 95 -4.89 6.54 1.47
CA ALA A 95 -4.09 5.38 1.10
C ALA A 95 -3.01 5.05 2.15
N ARG A 96 -2.40 6.05 2.79
CA ARG A 96 -1.41 5.85 3.86
C ARG A 96 -2.03 5.19 5.08
N ILE A 97 -3.21 5.62 5.51
CA ILE A 97 -3.96 4.99 6.60
C ILE A 97 -4.28 3.53 6.24
N GLY A 98 -4.75 3.28 5.02
CA GLY A 98 -5.04 1.94 4.53
C GLY A 98 -3.83 1.00 4.53
N ILE A 99 -2.65 1.48 4.13
CA ILE A 99 -1.39 0.70 4.20
C ILE A 99 -0.98 0.43 5.65
N GLY A 100 -1.12 1.41 6.55
CA GLY A 100 -0.89 1.23 7.99
C GLY A 100 -1.82 0.15 8.57
N MET A 101 -3.09 0.18 8.21
CA MET A 101 -4.07 -0.84 8.62
C MET A 101 -3.69 -2.23 8.09
N ALA A 102 -3.30 -2.35 6.83
CA ALA A 102 -2.87 -3.63 6.25
C ALA A 102 -1.66 -4.23 6.99
N ALA A 103 -0.66 -3.41 7.34
CA ALA A 103 0.49 -3.86 8.12
C ALA A 103 0.07 -4.31 9.53
N THR A 104 -0.81 -3.56 10.19
CA THR A 104 -1.36 -3.88 11.52
C THR A 104 -2.13 -5.20 11.51
N MET A 105 -2.99 -5.42 10.52
CA MET A 105 -3.76 -6.66 10.38
C MET A 105 -2.87 -7.87 10.12
N LEU A 106 -1.80 -7.71 9.34
CA LEU A 106 -0.80 -8.75 9.13
C LEU A 106 -0.07 -9.10 10.45
N GLY A 107 0.29 -8.08 11.22
CA GLY A 107 0.86 -8.25 12.57
C GLY A 107 -0.07 -9.01 13.51
N LEU A 108 -1.36 -8.66 13.54
CA LEU A 108 -2.38 -9.35 14.34
C LEU A 108 -2.54 -10.81 13.91
N ALA A 109 -2.56 -11.10 12.61
CA ALA A 109 -2.60 -12.48 12.11
C ALA A 109 -1.38 -13.29 12.60
N GLY A 110 -0.19 -12.70 12.56
CA GLY A 110 1.03 -13.31 13.10
C GLY A 110 0.96 -13.54 14.61
N TYR A 111 0.44 -12.57 15.36
CA TYR A 111 0.24 -12.72 16.81
C TYR A 111 -0.73 -13.86 17.14
N TYR A 112 -1.89 -13.94 16.48
CA TYR A 112 -2.86 -15.01 16.75
C TYR A 112 -2.30 -16.39 16.39
N ALA A 113 -1.59 -16.52 15.27
CA ALA A 113 -0.92 -17.76 14.91
C ALA A 113 0.16 -18.16 15.92
N SER A 114 0.95 -17.20 16.40
CA SER A 114 1.96 -17.42 17.45
C SER A 114 1.33 -17.82 18.78
N LEU A 115 0.23 -17.20 19.17
CA LEU A 115 -0.52 -17.50 20.38
C LEU A 115 -1.10 -18.92 20.34
N ASP A 116 -1.73 -19.29 19.24
CA ASP A 116 -2.30 -20.62 19.04
C ASP A 116 -1.19 -21.69 19.10
N TYR A 117 -0.10 -21.49 18.37
CA TYR A 117 1.05 -22.38 18.42
C TYR A 117 1.61 -22.53 19.83
N ALA A 118 1.78 -21.42 20.56
CA ALA A 118 2.32 -21.43 21.92
C ALA A 118 1.42 -22.15 22.93
N LYS A 119 0.09 -22.12 22.74
CA LYS A 119 -0.89 -22.85 23.54
C LYS A 119 -0.88 -24.35 23.31
N ASN A 120 -0.45 -24.80 22.13
CA ASN A 120 -0.57 -26.20 21.71
C ASN A 120 0.77 -26.92 21.63
N ARG A 121 1.92 -26.22 21.61
CA ARG A 121 3.26 -26.81 21.49
C ARG A 121 3.85 -27.17 22.84
N PRO A 122 4.00 -28.44 23.20
CA PRO A 122 4.80 -28.86 24.38
C PRO A 122 6.29 -28.80 24.04
N GLN A 123 7.07 -28.09 24.85
CA GLN A 123 8.53 -28.05 24.74
C GLN A 123 9.15 -27.48 26.01
N GLY A 124 10.20 -28.14 26.49
CA GLY A 124 10.89 -27.72 27.70
C GLY A 124 10.11 -28.08 28.99
N ARG A 125 10.67 -27.71 30.11
CA ARG A 125 10.14 -28.01 31.46
C ARG A 125 10.29 -26.78 32.35
N LYS A 126 9.43 -26.62 33.33
CA LYS A 126 9.58 -25.56 34.32
C LYS A 126 10.80 -25.85 35.20
N PRO A 127 11.62 -24.87 35.55
CA PRO A 127 12.68 -25.05 36.52
C PRO A 127 12.07 -25.22 37.92
N GLY A 128 12.49 -26.26 38.64
CA GLY A 128 12.26 -26.42 40.08
C GLY A 128 13.40 -25.82 40.89
N PRO A 129 13.36 -25.94 42.24
CA PRO A 129 14.43 -25.43 43.12
C PRO A 129 15.83 -25.98 42.82
N ALA A 130 15.90 -27.21 42.30
CA ALA A 130 17.16 -27.87 41.89
C ALA A 130 17.45 -27.77 40.40
N GLY A 131 16.72 -26.90 39.65
CA GLY A 131 16.84 -26.76 38.20
C GLY A 131 15.80 -27.56 37.42
N LYS A 132 16.08 -27.88 36.16
CA LYS A 132 15.18 -28.64 35.30
C LYS A 132 15.33 -30.14 35.50
N ASP A 133 14.24 -30.82 35.84
CA ASP A 133 14.21 -32.26 35.97
C ASP A 133 13.74 -32.92 34.66
N ALA A 134 14.60 -33.76 34.06
CA ALA A 134 14.31 -34.47 32.84
C ALA A 134 13.17 -35.50 32.95
N ALA A 135 12.86 -35.98 34.14
CA ALA A 135 11.77 -36.91 34.38
C ALA A 135 10.38 -36.24 34.36
N GLN A 136 10.32 -34.92 34.52
CA GLN A 136 9.06 -34.18 34.45
C GLN A 136 8.52 -34.09 33.01
N PRO A 137 7.19 -34.09 32.82
CA PRO A 137 6.60 -33.90 31.49
C PRO A 137 6.94 -32.55 30.94
N GLN A 138 6.97 -32.46 29.61
CA GLN A 138 7.09 -31.16 28.92
C GLN A 138 5.86 -30.30 29.16
N VAL A 139 6.06 -29.00 29.29
CA VAL A 139 4.98 -28.01 29.40
C VAL A 139 4.74 -27.32 28.07
N ARG A 140 3.56 -26.72 27.86
CA ARG A 140 3.29 -25.89 26.68
C ARG A 140 4.19 -24.67 26.73
N ILE A 141 4.69 -24.23 25.55
CA ILE A 141 5.68 -23.15 25.53
C ILE A 141 5.11 -21.82 26.06
N ILE A 142 3.80 -21.61 26.01
CA ILE A 142 3.14 -20.45 26.64
C ILE A 142 3.39 -20.36 28.16
N GLU A 143 3.76 -21.45 28.79
CA GLU A 143 4.04 -21.46 30.23
C GLU A 143 5.43 -20.91 30.57
N HIS A 144 6.32 -20.76 29.57
CA HIS A 144 7.63 -20.15 29.78
C HIS A 144 7.51 -18.61 29.80
N ALA A 145 8.17 -17.99 30.77
CA ALA A 145 8.09 -16.56 31.02
C ALA A 145 8.54 -15.73 29.81
N ASP A 146 9.60 -16.17 29.11
CA ASP A 146 10.12 -15.44 27.95
C ASP A 146 9.18 -15.53 26.73
N VAL A 147 8.53 -16.67 26.51
CA VAL A 147 7.51 -16.81 25.47
C VAL A 147 6.32 -15.90 25.77
N ARG A 148 5.87 -15.82 27.02
CA ARG A 148 4.82 -14.88 27.42
C ARG A 148 5.21 -13.43 27.21
N ARG A 149 6.46 -13.09 27.52
CA ARG A 149 7.00 -11.74 27.26
C ARG A 149 6.96 -11.38 25.77
N MET A 150 7.38 -12.30 24.89
CA MET A 150 7.33 -12.10 23.45
C MET A 150 5.89 -11.95 22.94
N LEU A 151 4.96 -12.78 23.40
CA LEU A 151 3.54 -12.69 23.01
C LEU A 151 2.91 -11.38 23.51
N LEU A 152 3.26 -10.93 24.72
CA LEU A 152 2.78 -9.67 25.27
C LEU A 152 3.28 -8.48 24.43
N ALA A 153 4.54 -8.50 24.01
CA ALA A 153 5.11 -7.46 23.14
C ALA A 153 4.37 -7.43 21.79
N GLN A 154 4.16 -8.59 21.14
CA GLN A 154 3.39 -8.66 19.89
C GLN A 154 1.97 -8.10 20.06
N LYS A 155 1.27 -8.52 21.12
CA LYS A 155 -0.07 -8.03 21.44
C LYS A 155 -0.09 -6.50 21.59
N SER A 156 0.82 -5.97 22.41
CA SER A 156 0.87 -4.52 22.69
C SER A 156 1.12 -3.70 21.43
N TYR A 157 2.06 -4.12 20.58
CA TYR A 157 2.34 -3.42 19.32
C TYR A 157 1.16 -3.49 18.35
N CYS A 158 0.55 -4.65 18.17
CA CYS A 158 -0.55 -4.82 17.22
C CYS A 158 -1.82 -4.07 17.66
N GLU A 159 -2.20 -4.18 18.94
CA GLU A 159 -3.38 -3.48 19.46
C GLU A 159 -3.17 -1.97 19.53
N GLY A 160 -1.97 -1.52 19.93
CA GLY A 160 -1.61 -0.11 19.89
C GLY A 160 -1.59 0.48 18.48
N ALA A 161 -1.06 -0.27 17.50
CA ALA A 161 -1.08 0.14 16.11
C ALA A 161 -2.51 0.20 15.56
N LEU A 162 -3.38 -0.75 15.93
CA LEU A 162 -4.80 -0.72 15.55
C LEU A 162 -5.50 0.53 16.12
N ALA A 163 -5.30 0.81 17.40
CA ALA A 163 -5.86 1.99 18.04
C ALA A 163 -5.40 3.29 17.36
N LEU A 164 -4.10 3.38 17.02
CA LEU A 164 -3.55 4.53 16.29
C LEU A 164 -4.17 4.66 14.89
N ASN A 165 -4.30 3.57 14.14
CA ASN A 165 -4.92 3.60 12.82
C ASN A 165 -6.37 4.09 12.88
N LEU A 166 -7.16 3.60 13.85
CA LEU A 166 -8.55 4.02 14.05
C LEU A 166 -8.65 5.50 14.50
N TYR A 167 -7.68 5.98 15.25
CA TYR A 167 -7.62 7.39 15.63
C TYR A 167 -7.29 8.32 14.43
N CYS A 168 -6.48 7.83 13.47
CA CYS A 168 -6.09 8.59 12.28
C CYS A 168 -7.13 8.56 11.15
N ALA A 169 -8.08 7.61 11.18
CA ALA A 169 -9.14 7.46 10.18
C ALA A 169 -10.30 8.41 10.43
#